data_e3fb3fb9be55f40f520ba51613970868
#
_entry.id   e3fb3fb9be55f40f520ba51613970868
#
_cell.length_a   1.000
_cell.length_b   1.000
_cell.length_c   1.000
_cell.angle_alpha   90.00
_cell.angle_beta   90.00
_cell.angle_gamma   90.00
#
_symmetry.space_group_name_H-M   'P 1'
#
loop_
_entity.id
_entity.type
_entity.pdbx_description
1 polymer ?
#
loop_
_entity_poly.entity_id
_entity_poly.type
_entity_poly.pdbx_seq_one_letter_code
_entity_poly.pdbx_strand_id
1 'polypeptide(L)'
;MCKLDNNLHRRLISIAALAVGIAAPQPAAGQLKTWDGKHRVDAIEVTMVYFVPKDAVPLPDWRERLNYYAHRIERFHARELDGQSVLKAKVIESPFYSTLSTSELRRGDANAIFFRTLGEVDSTLKFSQGERGSFPILLVLSEINWRPLDDFYRVKRDGESWQFEGNYHRGRHFPGAESGGARATYLADRGVGWGLVSGDGWRVPYSGTDCVVFHEGVGHSIGLPHNEPADGAVMSLGQYNGWINQAWLDEAQKKRLGWVAPDKPAPRDDLFSRFMALPEPLVPKPNDEVQLNVALSVGSKLKSCRLRIQTSLRGPWLDIPTSVNVTARSGFELSLGKFDRATPVSYRLEVELEDGQREELWGYFQVRESPDRFPVPAESFSLAPRSTDVASSATTPSPSGGSIDLLAPFRDPKAIASNSVLGEWDFDGHILTSPKMFGARIELSMKEPLPEAYELVVIAEPLDEPNGLILGQHMSRNRFLTLINFRVGGERIVSALENIDGQNFDGGPTTVEGAQLKMNQLSQIVVRVQKSLVTVDCDGRSLIRWTGDTKRLTLSDYWATKHADNLFLGVYDCRYRFHRVTLTPLKN
;
A
#
# COMPACT_ATOMS: atom_id res chain seq x y z
N MET A 1 79.28 -33.14 24.89
CA MET A 1 78.57 -33.94 23.88
C MET A 1 77.23 -34.34 24.45
N CYS A 2 76.22 -34.23 23.62
CA CYS A 2 74.78 -34.48 23.77
C CYS A 2 73.94 -33.31 24.25
N LYS A 3 73.22 -32.77 23.28
CA LYS A 3 72.13 -31.81 23.41
C LYS A 3 70.88 -32.51 23.88
N LEU A 4 70.14 -31.88 24.77
CA LEU A 4 68.76 -32.26 25.09
C LEU A 4 67.87 -31.03 24.94
N ASP A 5 66.96 -31.12 23.96
CA ASP A 5 65.87 -30.15 23.73
C ASP A 5 64.81 -30.34 24.80
N ASN A 6 64.37 -29.21 25.41
CA ASN A 6 63.20 -29.17 26.26
C ASN A 6 62.15 -28.23 25.65
N ASN A 7 61.16 -28.80 24.98
CA ASN A 7 59.94 -28.15 24.59
C ASN A 7 58.89 -28.30 25.70
N LEU A 8 58.65 -27.23 26.44
CA LEU A 8 57.57 -27.18 27.44
C LEU A 8 56.33 -26.54 26.84
N HIS A 9 55.33 -27.36 26.50
CA HIS A 9 53.98 -26.92 26.12
C HIS A 9 53.29 -26.28 27.35
N ARG A 10 53.09 -24.97 27.32
CA ARG A 10 52.17 -24.27 28.21
C ARG A 10 50.73 -24.47 27.70
N ARG A 11 49.95 -25.29 28.36
CA ARG A 11 48.50 -25.35 28.26
C ARG A 11 47.91 -24.19 29.04
N LEU A 12 47.32 -23.21 28.30
CA LEU A 12 46.45 -22.20 28.89
C LEU A 12 45.08 -22.84 29.12
N ILE A 13 44.71 -22.97 30.38
CA ILE A 13 43.35 -23.35 30.80
C ILE A 13 42.55 -22.05 30.85
N SER A 14 41.65 -21.85 29.86
CA SER A 14 40.65 -20.78 29.90
C SER A 14 39.53 -21.20 30.85
N ILE A 15 39.42 -20.56 31.97
CA ILE A 15 38.27 -20.68 32.90
C ILE A 15 37.16 -19.80 32.30
N ALA A 16 36.16 -20.40 31.64
CA ALA A 16 34.93 -19.73 31.29
C ALA A 16 34.10 -19.53 32.56
N ALA A 17 34.04 -18.30 33.05
CA ALA A 17 33.12 -17.92 34.11
C ALA A 17 31.69 -17.95 33.54
N LEU A 18 30.93 -18.96 33.93
CA LEU A 18 29.49 -19.05 33.67
C LEU A 18 28.79 -18.02 34.56
N ALA A 19 28.48 -16.83 34.03
CA ALA A 19 27.60 -15.90 34.72
C ALA A 19 26.18 -16.45 34.67
N VAL A 20 25.78 -17.16 35.72
CA VAL A 20 24.37 -17.48 35.98
C VAL A 20 23.67 -16.17 36.33
N GLY A 21 23.09 -15.53 35.33
CA GLY A 21 22.17 -14.42 35.54
C GLY A 21 20.95 -14.95 36.29
N ILE A 22 20.85 -14.64 37.59
CA ILE A 22 19.62 -14.82 38.35
C ILE A 22 18.61 -13.85 37.72
N ALA A 23 17.76 -14.35 36.82
CA ALA A 23 16.61 -13.63 36.38
C ALA A 23 15.73 -13.34 37.60
N ALA A 24 15.58 -12.06 37.96
CA ALA A 24 14.61 -11.67 38.97
C ALA A 24 13.26 -12.25 38.57
N PRO A 25 12.46 -12.82 39.50
CA PRO A 25 11.14 -13.32 39.14
C PRO A 25 10.33 -12.16 38.59
N GLN A 26 9.96 -12.25 37.32
CA GLN A 26 8.95 -11.34 36.77
C GLN A 26 7.71 -11.51 37.64
N PRO A 27 7.08 -10.40 38.08
CA PRO A 27 5.78 -10.49 38.76
C PRO A 27 4.88 -11.34 37.89
N ALA A 28 4.16 -12.29 38.49
CA ALA A 28 3.22 -13.15 37.79
C ALA A 28 2.24 -12.22 37.06
N ALA A 29 2.41 -12.06 35.77
CA ALA A 29 1.54 -11.25 34.94
C ALA A 29 0.12 -11.78 35.14
N GLY A 30 -0.80 -10.94 35.57
CA GLY A 30 -2.20 -11.28 35.67
C GLY A 30 -2.65 -11.83 34.30
N GLN A 31 -3.38 -12.91 34.28
CA GLN A 31 -3.89 -13.45 33.01
C GLN A 31 -4.91 -12.46 32.44
N LEU A 32 -4.56 -11.83 31.31
CA LEU A 32 -5.52 -10.97 30.62
C LEU A 32 -6.63 -11.82 29.98
N LYS A 33 -7.87 -11.33 30.09
CA LYS A 33 -9.04 -12.04 29.59
C LYS A 33 -9.94 -11.09 28.78
N THR A 34 -10.78 -11.67 27.94
CA THR A 34 -11.87 -10.95 27.26
C THR A 34 -12.73 -10.17 28.25
N TRP A 35 -13.47 -9.19 27.77
CA TRP A 35 -14.32 -8.33 28.61
C TRP A 35 -15.26 -9.09 29.57
N ASP A 36 -15.77 -10.25 29.13
CA ASP A 36 -16.62 -11.13 29.96
C ASP A 36 -15.83 -12.09 30.86
N GLY A 37 -14.51 -12.06 30.82
CA GLY A 37 -13.61 -12.86 31.64
C GLY A 37 -13.47 -14.32 31.24
N LYS A 38 -14.04 -14.76 30.11
CA LYS A 38 -14.09 -16.18 29.72
C LYS A 38 -12.84 -16.68 29.03
N HIS A 39 -12.26 -15.91 28.11
CA HIS A 39 -11.14 -16.35 27.28
C HIS A 39 -9.88 -15.54 27.55
N ARG A 40 -8.73 -16.19 27.46
CA ARG A 40 -7.41 -15.55 27.66
C ARG A 40 -7.06 -14.70 26.43
N VAL A 41 -6.51 -13.49 26.67
CA VAL A 41 -6.04 -12.55 25.64
C VAL A 41 -4.62 -12.05 25.93
N ASP A 42 -3.85 -12.78 26.72
CA ASP A 42 -2.41 -12.52 26.92
C ASP A 42 -1.58 -12.83 25.66
N ALA A 43 -2.13 -13.63 24.74
CA ALA A 43 -1.61 -13.80 23.38
C ALA A 43 -2.79 -13.72 22.39
N ILE A 44 -2.72 -12.78 21.46
CA ILE A 44 -3.74 -12.56 20.41
C ILE A 44 -3.11 -12.78 19.04
N GLU A 45 -3.77 -13.52 18.17
CA GLU A 45 -3.41 -13.65 16.76
C GLU A 45 -4.50 -13.06 15.87
N VAL A 46 -4.19 -11.96 15.18
CA VAL A 46 -5.09 -11.32 14.22
C VAL A 46 -4.76 -11.81 12.83
N THR A 47 -5.67 -12.57 12.22
CA THR A 47 -5.58 -12.94 10.81
C THR A 47 -6.25 -11.87 9.96
N MET A 48 -5.45 -11.09 9.24
CA MET A 48 -5.92 -10.00 8.39
C MET A 48 -6.13 -10.49 6.96
N VAL A 49 -7.33 -10.30 6.45
CA VAL A 49 -7.77 -10.76 5.14
C VAL A 49 -8.20 -9.59 4.27
N TYR A 50 -7.59 -9.44 3.10
CA TYR A 50 -8.09 -8.53 2.07
C TYR A 50 -9.19 -9.21 1.27
N PHE A 51 -10.42 -8.72 1.41
CA PHE A 51 -11.62 -9.31 0.82
C PHE A 51 -12.05 -8.55 -0.44
N VAL A 52 -12.12 -9.27 -1.56
CA VAL A 52 -12.43 -8.73 -2.88
C VAL A 52 -13.68 -9.40 -3.43
N PRO A 53 -14.76 -8.66 -3.73
CA PRO A 53 -15.95 -9.20 -4.40
C PRO A 53 -15.61 -9.82 -5.77
N LYS A 54 -16.43 -10.75 -6.22
CA LYS A 54 -16.27 -11.44 -7.50
C LYS A 54 -16.14 -10.50 -8.71
N ASP A 55 -16.85 -9.36 -8.67
CA ASP A 55 -16.90 -8.34 -9.71
C ASP A 55 -15.94 -7.15 -9.46
N ALA A 56 -15.02 -7.28 -8.52
CA ALA A 56 -14.08 -6.23 -8.14
C ALA A 56 -12.63 -6.58 -8.52
N VAL A 57 -11.81 -5.55 -8.69
CA VAL A 57 -10.37 -5.67 -8.93
C VAL A 57 -9.61 -5.24 -7.67
N PRO A 58 -8.64 -6.03 -7.18
CA PRO A 58 -7.88 -5.66 -5.99
C PRO A 58 -7.07 -4.38 -6.20
N LEU A 59 -6.81 -3.65 -5.11
CA LEU A 59 -5.85 -2.54 -5.11
C LEU A 59 -4.44 -3.06 -5.42
N PRO A 60 -3.64 -2.33 -6.19
CA PRO A 60 -2.27 -2.75 -6.51
C PRO A 60 -1.38 -2.91 -5.27
N ASP A 61 -1.57 -2.02 -4.28
CA ASP A 61 -0.76 -1.89 -3.07
C ASP A 61 -1.46 -2.42 -1.80
N TRP A 62 -2.49 -3.26 -1.96
CA TRP A 62 -3.29 -3.77 -0.84
C TRP A 62 -2.45 -4.40 0.27
N ARG A 63 -1.41 -5.17 -0.11
CA ARG A 63 -0.56 -5.89 0.85
C ARG A 63 0.25 -4.92 1.72
N GLU A 64 0.77 -3.86 1.12
CA GLU A 64 1.52 -2.82 1.83
C GLU A 64 0.62 -2.09 2.83
N ARG A 65 -0.62 -1.79 2.45
CA ARG A 65 -1.63 -1.17 3.33
C ARG A 65 -1.95 -2.07 4.52
N LEU A 66 -2.23 -3.34 4.29
CA LEU A 66 -2.52 -4.27 5.37
C LEU A 66 -1.32 -4.47 6.30
N ASN A 67 -0.11 -4.58 5.75
CA ASN A 67 1.11 -4.67 6.56
C ASN A 67 1.35 -3.41 7.40
N TYR A 68 1.06 -2.22 6.85
CA TYR A 68 1.10 -0.98 7.60
C TYR A 68 0.15 -1.03 8.80
N TYR A 69 -1.11 -1.36 8.60
CA TYR A 69 -2.06 -1.46 9.72
C TYR A 69 -1.70 -2.57 10.71
N ALA A 70 -1.23 -3.72 10.24
CA ALA A 70 -0.74 -4.79 11.09
C ALA A 70 0.34 -4.29 12.06
N HIS A 71 1.37 -3.62 11.52
CA HIS A 71 2.43 -3.02 12.34
C HIS A 71 1.88 -1.99 13.34
N ARG A 72 0.99 -1.09 12.91
CA ARG A 72 0.43 -0.05 13.77
C ARG A 72 -0.36 -0.60 14.95
N ILE A 73 -1.22 -1.61 14.71
CA ILE A 73 -2.01 -2.21 15.80
C ILE A 73 -1.15 -3.05 16.76
N GLU A 74 -0.11 -3.72 16.28
CA GLU A 74 0.85 -4.44 17.13
C GLU A 74 1.60 -3.50 18.06
N ARG A 75 2.14 -2.40 17.51
CA ARG A 75 2.88 -1.38 18.28
C ARG A 75 2.00 -0.72 19.33
N PHE A 76 0.78 -0.34 18.94
CA PHE A 76 -0.18 0.26 19.87
C PHE A 76 -0.56 -0.71 21.00
N HIS A 77 -0.88 -1.95 20.69
CA HIS A 77 -1.25 -2.96 21.68
C HIS A 77 -0.13 -3.20 22.69
N ALA A 78 1.10 -3.38 22.20
CA ALA A 78 2.27 -3.58 23.05
C ALA A 78 2.49 -2.40 24.00
N ARG A 79 2.33 -1.17 23.49
CA ARG A 79 2.48 0.06 24.27
C ARG A 79 1.39 0.20 25.35
N GLU A 80 0.13 -0.03 24.99
CA GLU A 80 -1.00 0.21 25.88
C GLU A 80 -1.11 -0.82 26.99
N LEU A 81 -0.66 -2.04 26.75
CA LEU A 81 -0.71 -3.12 27.74
C LEU A 81 0.65 -3.44 28.36
N ASP A 82 1.65 -2.57 28.16
CA ASP A 82 3.00 -2.70 28.76
C ASP A 82 3.62 -4.09 28.55
N GLY A 83 3.36 -4.71 27.40
CA GLY A 83 3.84 -6.05 27.06
C GLY A 83 3.16 -7.21 27.82
N GLN A 84 2.15 -6.96 28.66
CA GLN A 84 1.40 -8.01 29.38
C GLN A 84 0.50 -8.82 28.47
N SER A 85 0.22 -8.32 27.26
CA SER A 85 -0.42 -9.04 26.16
C SER A 85 0.39 -8.87 24.90
N VAL A 86 0.53 -9.95 24.13
CA VAL A 86 1.23 -9.95 22.83
C VAL A 86 0.20 -10.09 21.74
N LEU A 87 0.15 -9.11 20.84
CA LEU A 87 -0.64 -9.18 19.61
C LEU A 87 0.29 -9.45 18.43
N LYS A 88 -0.07 -10.42 17.60
CA LYS A 88 0.56 -10.71 16.31
C LYS A 88 -0.48 -10.62 15.21
N ALA A 89 -0.25 -9.76 14.25
CA ALA A 89 -1.11 -9.59 13.08
C ALA A 89 -0.47 -10.28 11.86
N LYS A 90 -1.19 -11.23 11.28
CA LYS A 90 -0.75 -11.98 10.11
C LYS A 90 -1.61 -11.61 8.91
N VAL A 91 -1.01 -11.00 7.91
CA VAL A 91 -1.65 -10.71 6.63
C VAL A 91 -1.62 -11.97 5.75
N ILE A 92 -2.79 -12.39 5.25
CA ILE A 92 -2.89 -13.52 4.31
C ILE A 92 -2.20 -13.16 2.98
N GLU A 93 -1.45 -14.11 2.42
CA GLU A 93 -0.58 -13.86 1.28
C GLU A 93 -1.29 -13.47 -0.03
N SER A 94 -2.53 -13.88 -0.20
CA SER A 94 -3.33 -13.62 -1.40
C SER A 94 -4.64 -12.93 -1.03
N PRO A 95 -5.21 -12.08 -1.90
CA PRO A 95 -6.55 -11.57 -1.70
C PRO A 95 -7.54 -12.72 -1.60
N PHE A 96 -8.49 -12.61 -0.69
CA PHE A 96 -9.63 -13.51 -0.63
C PHE A 96 -10.68 -13.04 -1.63
N TYR A 97 -10.93 -13.86 -2.62
CA TYR A 97 -11.94 -13.55 -3.63
C TYR A 97 -13.27 -14.20 -3.24
N SER A 98 -14.29 -13.35 -3.03
CA SER A 98 -15.65 -13.82 -2.77
C SER A 98 -16.23 -14.53 -4.00
N THR A 99 -17.08 -15.52 -3.74
CA THR A 99 -17.93 -16.13 -4.77
C THR A 99 -19.09 -15.22 -5.17
N LEU A 100 -19.38 -14.18 -4.37
CA LEU A 100 -20.48 -13.24 -4.54
C LEU A 100 -20.02 -11.92 -5.17
N SER A 101 -20.89 -11.32 -5.95
CA SER A 101 -20.71 -9.97 -6.50
C SER A 101 -20.97 -8.90 -5.42
N THR A 102 -20.55 -7.66 -5.69
CA THR A 102 -20.82 -6.50 -4.84
C THR A 102 -22.31 -6.35 -4.50
N SER A 103 -23.19 -6.52 -5.51
CA SER A 103 -24.63 -6.40 -5.32
C SER A 103 -25.23 -7.53 -4.46
N GLU A 104 -24.70 -8.74 -4.59
CA GLU A 104 -25.11 -9.89 -3.76
C GLU A 104 -24.66 -9.74 -2.32
N LEU A 105 -23.43 -9.28 -2.10
CA LEU A 105 -22.88 -9.02 -0.77
C LEU A 105 -23.66 -7.92 -0.01
N ARG A 106 -24.17 -6.90 -0.74
CA ARG A 106 -24.95 -5.80 -0.15
C ARG A 106 -26.41 -6.12 0.15
N ARG A 107 -26.89 -7.33 -0.10
CA ARG A 107 -28.28 -7.72 0.18
C ARG A 107 -28.52 -7.88 1.68
N GLY A 108 -29.65 -7.33 2.17
CA GLY A 108 -30.10 -7.42 3.54
C GLY A 108 -29.64 -6.25 4.40
N ASP A 109 -29.80 -6.42 5.70
CA ASP A 109 -29.37 -5.44 6.69
C ASP A 109 -27.87 -5.57 7.02
N ALA A 110 -27.41 -4.73 7.91
CA ALA A 110 -26.01 -4.73 8.35
C ALA A 110 -25.57 -6.08 8.95
N ASN A 111 -26.44 -6.77 9.68
CA ASN A 111 -26.14 -8.08 10.24
C ASN A 111 -25.96 -9.12 9.13
N ALA A 112 -26.88 -9.15 8.16
CA ALA A 112 -26.80 -10.07 7.03
C ALA A 112 -25.52 -9.87 6.20
N ILE A 113 -25.12 -8.63 5.95
CA ILE A 113 -23.89 -8.28 5.24
C ILE A 113 -22.66 -8.75 6.02
N PHE A 114 -22.59 -8.40 7.30
CA PHE A 114 -21.48 -8.76 8.19
C PHE A 114 -21.29 -10.28 8.27
N PHE A 115 -22.32 -11.01 8.67
CA PHE A 115 -22.21 -12.47 8.87
C PHE A 115 -22.01 -13.23 7.57
N ARG A 116 -22.54 -12.75 6.44
CA ARG A 116 -22.29 -13.34 5.12
C ARG A 116 -20.82 -13.22 4.74
N THR A 117 -20.23 -12.04 4.91
CA THR A 117 -18.84 -11.77 4.55
C THR A 117 -17.89 -12.55 5.44
N LEU A 118 -18.04 -12.42 6.78
CA LEU A 118 -17.16 -13.13 7.72
C LEU A 118 -17.37 -14.65 7.64
N GLY A 119 -18.61 -15.10 7.46
CA GLY A 119 -18.92 -16.52 7.33
C GLY A 119 -18.34 -17.18 6.08
N GLU A 120 -18.30 -16.47 4.94
CA GLU A 120 -17.63 -16.96 3.73
C GLU A 120 -16.12 -17.12 3.95
N VAL A 121 -15.48 -16.13 4.57
CA VAL A 121 -14.04 -16.19 4.88
C VAL A 121 -13.75 -17.27 5.92
N ASP A 122 -14.49 -17.30 7.02
CA ASP A 122 -14.31 -18.29 8.11
C ASP A 122 -14.45 -19.73 7.61
N SER A 123 -15.50 -20.01 6.83
CA SER A 123 -15.75 -21.35 6.29
C SER A 123 -14.66 -21.80 5.32
N THR A 124 -14.18 -20.91 4.48
CA THR A 124 -13.13 -21.20 3.49
C THR A 124 -11.77 -21.41 4.14
N LEU A 125 -11.40 -20.57 5.10
CA LEU A 125 -10.14 -20.67 5.84
C LEU A 125 -10.22 -21.67 7.00
N LYS A 126 -11.40 -22.18 7.33
CA LYS A 126 -11.68 -22.99 8.53
C LYS A 126 -11.17 -22.30 9.81
N PHE A 127 -11.35 -20.95 9.84
CA PHE A 127 -10.70 -20.10 10.82
C PHE A 127 -11.18 -20.40 12.25
N SER A 128 -12.46 -20.55 12.48
CA SER A 128 -13.04 -20.83 13.80
C SER A 128 -12.90 -22.29 14.25
N GLN A 129 -12.17 -23.12 13.49
CA GLN A 129 -11.97 -24.54 13.79
C GLN A 129 -10.58 -24.79 14.38
N GLY A 130 -10.51 -25.60 15.41
CA GLY A 130 -9.27 -26.08 16.03
C GLY A 130 -8.87 -25.32 17.30
N GLU A 131 -8.12 -26.02 18.16
CA GLU A 131 -7.51 -25.44 19.36
C GLU A 131 -6.31 -24.56 18.97
N ARG A 132 -6.18 -23.39 19.60
CA ARG A 132 -5.10 -22.42 19.37
C ARG A 132 -4.46 -22.02 20.70
N GLY A 133 -3.15 -21.77 20.67
CA GLY A 133 -2.41 -21.27 21.82
C GLY A 133 -2.61 -19.76 22.09
N SER A 134 -3.30 -19.06 21.18
CA SER A 134 -3.59 -17.62 21.23
C SER A 134 -5.07 -17.37 20.97
N PHE A 135 -5.58 -16.21 21.42
CA PHE A 135 -6.94 -15.78 21.11
C PHE A 135 -7.03 -15.39 19.61
N PRO A 136 -7.88 -16.05 18.82
CA PRO A 136 -7.95 -15.83 17.39
C PRO A 136 -8.91 -14.67 17.04
N ILE A 137 -8.45 -13.78 16.18
CA ILE A 137 -9.28 -12.73 15.59
C ILE A 137 -9.19 -12.81 14.06
N LEU A 138 -10.35 -12.85 13.41
CA LEU A 138 -10.47 -12.69 11.96
C LEU A 138 -10.83 -11.24 11.66
N LEU A 139 -9.90 -10.51 11.03
CA LEU A 139 -10.09 -9.13 10.60
C LEU A 139 -10.14 -9.07 9.08
N VAL A 140 -11.31 -8.70 8.56
CA VAL A 140 -11.54 -8.55 7.12
C VAL A 140 -11.50 -7.08 6.75
N LEU A 141 -10.58 -6.69 5.86
CA LEU A 141 -10.56 -5.40 5.21
C LEU A 141 -11.14 -5.55 3.81
N SER A 142 -12.32 -4.97 3.60
CA SER A 142 -13.10 -5.20 2.39
C SER A 142 -12.84 -4.15 1.32
N GLU A 143 -12.92 -4.57 0.06
CA GLU A 143 -12.81 -3.68 -1.09
C GLU A 143 -14.10 -2.88 -1.34
N ILE A 144 -15.22 -3.26 -0.77
CA ILE A 144 -16.49 -2.55 -0.97
C ILE A 144 -16.98 -1.82 0.27
N ASN A 145 -17.79 -0.78 0.05
CA ASN A 145 -18.53 -0.10 1.09
C ASN A 145 -19.88 -0.76 1.29
N TRP A 146 -20.25 -0.98 2.54
CA TRP A 146 -21.59 -1.37 2.94
C TRP A 146 -22.24 -0.24 3.72
N ARG A 147 -23.50 0.02 3.44
CA ARG A 147 -24.26 1.09 4.11
C ARG A 147 -25.62 0.60 4.56
N PRO A 148 -25.98 0.95 5.78
CA PRO A 148 -25.14 1.26 6.93
C PRO A 148 -24.59 -0.01 7.56
N LEU A 149 -23.41 0.04 8.14
CA LEU A 149 -22.94 -0.95 9.10
C LEU A 149 -23.01 -0.34 10.49
N ASP A 150 -23.74 -0.99 11.38
CA ASP A 150 -23.76 -0.66 12.80
C ASP A 150 -22.71 -1.49 13.51
N ASP A 151 -22.15 -1.02 14.61
CA ASP A 151 -21.20 -1.78 15.39
C ASP A 151 -21.84 -2.56 16.53
N PHE A 152 -21.28 -3.69 16.86
CA PHE A 152 -21.60 -4.44 18.07
C PHE A 152 -20.34 -5.16 18.58
N TYR A 153 -20.15 -5.21 19.87
CA TYR A 153 -18.93 -5.72 20.48
C TYR A 153 -19.06 -7.14 21.03
N ARG A 154 -20.26 -7.67 21.18
CA ARG A 154 -20.47 -9.05 21.63
C ARG A 154 -21.67 -9.70 20.96
N VAL A 155 -21.47 -10.94 20.51
CA VAL A 155 -22.54 -11.81 20.02
C VAL A 155 -22.44 -13.15 20.75
N LYS A 156 -23.54 -13.63 21.25
CA LYS A 156 -23.66 -14.96 21.85
C LYS A 156 -24.90 -15.68 21.35
N ARG A 157 -24.86 -17.00 21.36
CA ARG A 157 -26.01 -17.81 21.01
C ARG A 157 -27.03 -17.84 22.18
N ASP A 158 -28.32 -17.77 21.85
CA ASP A 158 -29.41 -17.87 22.77
C ASP A 158 -30.48 -18.82 22.20
N GLY A 159 -30.37 -20.12 22.50
CA GLY A 159 -31.18 -21.16 21.88
C GLY A 159 -30.93 -21.24 20.36
N GLU A 160 -31.98 -21.00 19.57
CA GLU A 160 -31.92 -20.95 18.10
C GLU A 160 -31.68 -19.52 17.58
N SER A 161 -31.66 -18.53 18.46
CA SER A 161 -31.45 -17.12 18.14
C SER A 161 -30.06 -16.62 18.52
N TRP A 162 -29.78 -15.35 18.21
CA TRP A 162 -28.54 -14.67 18.55
C TRP A 162 -28.85 -13.42 19.39
N GLN A 163 -28.09 -13.22 20.46
CA GLN A 163 -28.07 -11.97 21.23
C GLN A 163 -26.88 -11.12 20.78
N PHE A 164 -27.15 -9.81 20.56
CA PHE A 164 -26.20 -8.81 20.14
C PHE A 164 -26.08 -7.72 21.20
N GLU A 165 -24.88 -7.40 21.62
CA GLU A 165 -24.56 -6.30 22.51
C GLU A 165 -23.65 -5.33 21.80
N GLY A 166 -24.04 -4.03 21.73
CA GLY A 166 -23.26 -3.00 21.07
C GLY A 166 -24.00 -1.69 20.94
N ASN A 167 -23.32 -0.72 20.38
CA ASN A 167 -23.87 0.59 20.07
C ASN A 167 -24.15 0.67 18.57
N TYR A 168 -25.34 1.11 18.21
CA TYR A 168 -25.74 1.29 16.83
C TYR A 168 -25.56 2.77 16.46
N HIS A 169 -24.40 3.10 15.90
CA HIS A 169 -24.09 4.44 15.43
C HIS A 169 -24.22 4.53 13.92
N ARG A 170 -25.06 5.43 13.43
CA ARG A 170 -25.01 5.91 12.05
C ARG A 170 -23.97 7.02 12.01
N GLY A 171 -22.72 6.68 11.76
CA GLY A 171 -21.62 7.61 11.78
C GLY A 171 -21.14 8.04 10.41
N ARG A 172 -20.50 9.21 10.39
CA ARG A 172 -19.58 9.59 9.34
C ARG A 172 -18.18 9.29 9.86
N HIS A 173 -17.47 8.38 9.22
CA HIS A 173 -16.11 8.05 9.66
C HIS A 173 -15.13 9.17 9.41
N PHE A 174 -15.27 9.91 8.33
CA PHE A 174 -14.33 10.97 7.98
C PHE A 174 -15.06 12.23 7.57
N PRO A 175 -14.48 13.42 7.79
CA PRO A 175 -15.13 14.67 7.43
C PRO A 175 -15.59 14.67 5.96
N GLY A 176 -16.89 14.79 5.76
CA GLY A 176 -17.52 14.92 4.44
C GLY A 176 -17.85 13.62 3.71
N ALA A 177 -17.45 12.45 4.19
CA ALA A 177 -17.84 11.17 3.61
C ALA A 177 -18.89 10.47 4.48
N GLU A 178 -19.92 9.91 3.85
CA GLU A 178 -20.74 8.92 4.54
C GLU A 178 -19.92 7.64 4.71
N SER A 179 -19.88 7.11 5.91
CA SER A 179 -19.15 5.90 6.22
C SER A 179 -19.67 4.70 5.43
N GLY A 180 -18.76 3.92 4.91
CA GLY A 180 -19.06 2.57 4.44
C GLY A 180 -19.31 1.59 5.57
N GLY A 181 -18.99 2.00 6.79
CA GLY A 181 -19.17 1.23 8.00
C GLY A 181 -17.98 0.37 8.38
N ALA A 182 -17.92 0.10 9.66
CA ALA A 182 -17.05 -0.90 10.24
C ALA A 182 -17.85 -1.63 11.33
N ARG A 183 -17.53 -2.87 11.58
CA ARG A 183 -18.25 -3.68 12.54
C ARG A 183 -17.38 -4.80 13.07
N ALA A 184 -17.48 -5.07 14.36
CA ALA A 184 -16.81 -6.22 14.95
C ALA A 184 -17.70 -6.90 16.00
N THR A 185 -17.38 -8.12 16.32
CA THR A 185 -18.01 -8.85 17.40
C THR A 185 -17.08 -9.89 18.02
N TYR A 186 -17.25 -10.07 19.31
CA TYR A 186 -16.71 -11.20 20.03
C TYR A 186 -17.75 -12.32 20.09
N LEU A 187 -17.43 -13.45 19.47
CA LEU A 187 -18.25 -14.67 19.48
C LEU A 187 -17.96 -15.45 20.76
N ALA A 188 -18.61 -15.06 21.85
CA ALA A 188 -18.28 -15.51 23.21
C ALA A 188 -18.33 -17.04 23.40
N ASP A 189 -19.24 -17.72 22.69
CA ASP A 189 -19.38 -19.18 22.78
C ASP A 189 -18.30 -19.94 22.00
N ARG A 190 -17.61 -19.26 21.09
CA ARG A 190 -16.54 -19.84 20.27
C ARG A 190 -15.15 -19.40 20.70
N GLY A 191 -15.05 -18.34 21.51
CA GLY A 191 -13.77 -17.73 21.88
C GLY A 191 -13.02 -17.13 20.69
N VAL A 192 -13.74 -16.47 19.76
CA VAL A 192 -13.21 -15.90 18.52
C VAL A 192 -13.70 -14.46 18.35
N GLY A 193 -12.81 -13.58 17.90
CA GLY A 193 -13.15 -12.24 17.45
C GLY A 193 -13.34 -12.17 15.94
N TRP A 194 -14.35 -11.42 15.49
CA TRP A 194 -14.58 -11.09 14.09
C TRP A 194 -14.66 -9.59 13.89
N GLY A 195 -13.88 -9.05 12.96
CA GLY A 195 -13.89 -7.64 12.58
C GLY A 195 -14.01 -7.47 11.07
N LEU A 196 -14.73 -6.43 10.64
CA LEU A 196 -14.93 -6.04 9.26
C LEU A 196 -14.79 -4.54 9.12
N VAL A 197 -13.89 -4.09 8.24
CA VAL A 197 -13.76 -2.69 7.86
C VAL A 197 -14.05 -2.56 6.37
N SER A 198 -15.00 -1.70 6.02
CA SER A 198 -15.40 -1.47 4.63
C SER A 198 -14.38 -0.60 3.89
N GLY A 199 -14.49 -0.54 2.57
CA GLY A 199 -13.50 0.08 1.69
C GLY A 199 -13.11 1.50 2.05
N ASP A 200 -14.06 2.38 2.36
CA ASP A 200 -13.76 3.77 2.75
C ASP A 200 -13.24 3.90 4.20
N GLY A 201 -13.31 2.85 5.00
CA GLY A 201 -12.75 2.83 6.33
C GLY A 201 -11.25 2.50 6.38
N TRP A 202 -10.61 2.02 5.30
CA TRP A 202 -9.20 1.63 5.33
C TRP A 202 -8.40 1.92 4.05
N ARG A 203 -9.05 2.02 2.87
CA ARG A 203 -8.33 2.22 1.59
C ARG A 203 -7.62 3.58 1.52
N VAL A 204 -8.23 4.63 2.05
CA VAL A 204 -7.63 5.95 2.17
C VAL A 204 -7.01 6.08 3.55
N PRO A 205 -5.71 6.38 3.67
CA PRO A 205 -5.01 6.40 4.96
C PRO A 205 -5.23 7.72 5.72
N TYR A 206 -6.47 8.06 6.04
CA TYR A 206 -6.74 9.19 6.93
C TYR A 206 -6.02 9.01 8.27
N SER A 207 -5.68 10.13 8.90
CA SER A 207 -5.10 10.12 10.24
C SER A 207 -6.11 9.54 11.24
N GLY A 208 -6.14 8.39 11.63
CA GLY A 208 -7.13 7.72 12.49
C GLY A 208 -7.71 6.45 11.88
N THR A 209 -7.37 6.16 10.62
CA THR A 209 -7.74 4.89 10.00
C THR A 209 -7.15 3.69 10.75
N ASP A 210 -5.92 3.82 11.26
CA ASP A 210 -5.30 2.80 12.12
C ASP A 210 -6.01 2.65 13.47
N CYS A 211 -6.64 3.72 14.00
CA CYS A 211 -7.56 3.62 15.15
C CYS A 211 -8.77 2.76 14.81
N VAL A 212 -9.41 2.98 13.65
CA VAL A 212 -10.56 2.18 13.21
C VAL A 212 -10.19 0.70 13.09
N VAL A 213 -9.03 0.41 12.49
CA VAL A 213 -8.55 -0.97 12.33
C VAL A 213 -8.31 -1.65 13.68
N PHE A 214 -7.79 -0.93 14.69
CA PHE A 214 -7.65 -1.48 16.05
C PHE A 214 -8.99 -1.62 16.75
N HIS A 215 -9.82 -0.58 16.70
CA HIS A 215 -11.13 -0.52 17.35
C HIS A 215 -11.97 -1.74 16.97
N GLU A 216 -12.12 -1.97 15.67
CA GLU A 216 -12.89 -3.09 15.12
C GLU A 216 -12.08 -4.40 15.13
N GLY A 217 -10.81 -4.34 14.73
CA GLY A 217 -9.99 -5.53 14.59
C GLY A 217 -9.54 -6.16 15.90
N VAL A 218 -9.46 -5.38 17.00
CA VAL A 218 -9.01 -5.88 18.30
C VAL A 218 -10.02 -5.56 19.40
N GLY A 219 -10.35 -4.29 19.56
CA GLY A 219 -11.16 -3.81 20.69
C GLY A 219 -12.48 -4.56 20.85
N HIS A 220 -13.40 -4.37 19.92
CA HIS A 220 -14.69 -5.07 19.96
C HIS A 220 -14.55 -6.59 19.79
N SER A 221 -13.51 -7.05 19.10
CA SER A 221 -13.24 -8.48 18.91
C SER A 221 -12.86 -9.24 20.20
N ILE A 222 -12.43 -8.52 21.23
CA ILE A 222 -12.24 -9.07 22.58
C ILE A 222 -13.35 -8.63 23.58
N GLY A 223 -14.39 -7.99 23.04
CA GLY A 223 -15.60 -7.59 23.76
C GLY A 223 -15.54 -6.22 24.44
N LEU A 224 -14.53 -5.37 24.15
CA LEU A 224 -14.48 -4.02 24.72
C LEU A 224 -15.66 -3.18 24.20
N PRO A 225 -16.42 -2.52 25.09
CA PRO A 225 -17.42 -1.54 24.69
C PRO A 225 -16.79 -0.18 24.36
N HIS A 226 -17.57 0.75 23.83
CA HIS A 226 -17.17 2.15 23.78
C HIS A 226 -16.98 2.75 25.19
N ASN A 227 -16.11 3.76 25.29
CA ASN A 227 -15.93 4.50 26.55
C ASN A 227 -17.13 5.38 26.83
N GLU A 228 -17.46 5.49 28.12
CA GLU A 228 -18.43 6.47 28.60
C GLU A 228 -17.84 7.24 29.79
N PRO A 229 -17.79 8.59 29.76
CA PRO A 229 -18.18 9.44 28.62
C PRO A 229 -17.25 9.29 27.41
N ALA A 230 -17.71 9.70 26.22
CA ALA A 230 -16.88 9.68 25.01
C ALA A 230 -15.68 10.62 25.17
N ASP A 231 -14.49 10.12 24.84
CA ASP A 231 -13.21 10.83 24.93
C ASP A 231 -12.29 10.53 23.72
N GLY A 232 -11.00 10.86 23.80
CA GLY A 232 -10.01 10.58 22.76
C GLY A 232 -9.41 9.18 22.78
N ALA A 233 -9.92 8.25 23.61
CA ALA A 233 -9.47 6.87 23.64
C ALA A 233 -9.78 6.14 22.33
N VAL A 234 -9.00 5.11 22.02
CA VAL A 234 -9.17 4.34 20.77
C VAL A 234 -10.54 3.67 20.67
N MET A 235 -11.12 3.25 21.80
CA MET A 235 -12.49 2.68 21.86
C MET A 235 -13.58 3.74 21.94
N SER A 236 -13.29 5.00 21.57
CA SER A 236 -14.22 6.12 21.57
C SER A 236 -13.97 7.02 20.35
N LEU A 237 -13.57 8.28 20.56
CA LEU A 237 -13.35 9.27 19.52
C LEU A 237 -11.90 9.36 19.02
N GLY A 238 -11.03 8.44 19.42
CA GLY A 238 -9.61 8.46 19.06
C GLY A 238 -9.37 8.56 17.55
N GLN A 239 -10.18 7.91 16.76
CA GLN A 239 -10.11 7.96 15.29
C GLN A 239 -10.33 9.35 14.69
N TYR A 240 -10.90 10.29 15.43
CA TYR A 240 -11.13 11.67 14.99
C TYR A 240 -10.04 12.63 15.47
N ASN A 241 -9.13 12.17 16.35
CA ASN A 241 -8.10 13.00 16.96
C ASN A 241 -6.72 12.87 16.29
N GLY A 242 -6.51 11.84 15.51
CA GLY A 242 -5.24 11.58 14.84
C GLY A 242 -4.91 10.10 14.71
N TRP A 243 -3.65 9.82 14.43
CA TRP A 243 -3.18 8.42 14.30
C TRP A 243 -3.24 7.68 15.64
N ILE A 244 -3.26 6.36 15.58
CA ILE A 244 -3.37 5.50 16.76
C ILE A 244 -2.28 5.73 17.83
N ASN A 245 -1.11 6.21 17.41
CA ASN A 245 -0.05 6.55 18.37
C ASN A 245 -0.40 7.77 19.25
N GLN A 246 -1.38 8.58 18.86
CA GLN A 246 -1.92 9.71 19.62
C GLN A 246 -3.10 9.31 20.52
N ALA A 247 -3.72 8.17 20.24
CA ALA A 247 -4.79 7.61 21.05
C ALA A 247 -4.25 6.79 22.23
N TRP A 248 -5.13 6.37 23.11
CA TRP A 248 -4.85 5.49 24.26
C TRP A 248 -5.97 4.48 24.43
N LEU A 249 -5.69 3.41 25.18
CA LEU A 249 -6.72 2.51 25.68
C LEU A 249 -7.06 2.94 27.10
N ASP A 250 -8.35 3.08 27.39
CA ASP A 250 -8.84 3.52 28.68
C ASP A 250 -8.34 2.63 29.82
N GLU A 251 -7.91 3.24 30.93
CA GLU A 251 -7.31 2.52 32.04
C GLU A 251 -8.30 1.59 32.77
N ALA A 252 -9.57 2.00 32.86
CA ALA A 252 -10.60 1.15 33.46
C ALA A 252 -10.88 -0.07 32.57
N GLN A 253 -10.87 0.11 31.27
CA GLN A 253 -10.96 -1.00 30.31
C GLN A 253 -9.77 -1.95 30.42
N LYS A 254 -8.52 -1.44 30.49
CA LYS A 254 -7.32 -2.26 30.71
C LYS A 254 -7.40 -3.07 32.00
N LYS A 255 -7.77 -2.43 33.10
CA LYS A 255 -7.95 -3.10 34.39
C LYS A 255 -9.04 -4.18 34.34
N ARG A 256 -10.13 -3.93 33.61
CA ARG A 256 -11.20 -4.92 33.44
C ARG A 256 -10.74 -6.14 32.66
N LEU A 257 -9.81 -6.00 31.72
CA LEU A 257 -9.17 -7.13 31.06
C LEU A 257 -8.20 -7.91 31.95
N GLY A 258 -7.81 -7.36 33.11
CA GLY A 258 -6.84 -7.96 34.03
C GLY A 258 -5.42 -7.37 33.94
N TRP A 259 -5.25 -6.26 33.21
CA TRP A 259 -3.98 -5.54 33.15
C TRP A 259 -3.64 -4.94 34.54
N VAL A 260 -2.38 -5.03 34.91
CA VAL A 260 -1.84 -4.46 36.15
C VAL A 260 -0.94 -3.29 35.80
N ALA A 261 -1.21 -2.13 36.38
CA ALA A 261 -0.38 -0.95 36.14
C ALA A 261 1.06 -1.24 36.59
N PRO A 262 2.06 -1.00 35.72
CA PRO A 262 3.46 -1.15 36.11
C PRO A 262 3.86 -0.06 37.11
N ASP A 263 4.79 -0.35 38.01
CA ASP A 263 5.33 0.62 38.97
C ASP A 263 5.90 1.88 38.31
N LYS A 264 6.46 1.70 37.11
CA LYS A 264 6.94 2.78 36.24
C LYS A 264 6.38 2.57 34.85
N PRO A 265 5.48 3.45 34.40
CA PRO A 265 4.99 3.42 33.02
C PRO A 265 6.15 3.51 32.02
N ALA A 266 6.08 2.76 30.94
CA ALA A 266 7.05 2.88 29.87
C ALA A 266 7.06 4.33 29.31
N PRO A 267 8.25 4.92 29.06
CA PRO A 267 8.32 6.23 28.43
C PRO A 267 7.64 6.20 27.05
N ARG A 268 6.86 7.24 26.75
CA ARG A 268 6.24 7.42 25.42
C ARG A 268 7.06 8.41 24.58
N ASP A 269 8.38 8.23 24.59
CA ASP A 269 9.36 9.06 23.86
C ASP A 269 10.04 8.32 22.70
N ASP A 270 9.54 7.13 22.38
CA ASP A 270 9.96 6.36 21.22
C ASP A 270 9.40 6.94 19.90
N LEU A 271 10.01 6.57 18.78
CA LEU A 271 9.61 7.07 17.45
C LEU A 271 8.13 6.79 17.16
N PHE A 272 7.64 5.59 17.45
CA PHE A 272 6.21 5.27 17.24
C PHE A 272 5.28 6.26 17.96
N SER A 273 5.56 6.54 19.25
CA SER A 273 4.67 7.39 20.07
C SER A 273 4.70 8.87 19.70
N ARG A 274 5.79 9.35 19.10
CA ARG A 274 6.02 10.78 18.81
C ARG A 274 5.88 11.16 17.35
N PHE A 275 5.84 10.18 16.45
CA PHE A 275 5.85 10.43 15.02
C PHE A 275 4.50 10.97 14.52
N MET A 276 4.53 12.18 13.97
CA MET A 276 3.39 12.86 13.33
C MET A 276 3.86 13.58 12.09
N ALA A 277 2.97 13.74 11.11
CA ALA A 277 3.24 14.50 9.91
C ALA A 277 1.95 15.10 9.36
N LEU A 278 1.83 16.42 9.34
CA LEU A 278 0.63 17.12 8.88
C LEU A 278 0.97 18.08 7.73
N PRO A 279 0.10 18.17 6.71
CA PRO A 279 0.28 19.14 5.64
C PRO A 279 0.04 20.56 6.14
N GLU A 280 0.81 21.52 5.61
CA GLU A 280 0.62 22.95 5.79
C GLU A 280 0.57 23.62 4.42
N PRO A 281 -0.55 24.28 4.08
CA PRO A 281 -1.80 24.38 4.84
C PRO A 281 -2.53 23.02 4.95
N LEU A 282 -3.37 22.83 5.98
CA LEU A 282 -4.13 21.58 6.20
C LEU A 282 -5.09 21.26 5.04
N VAL A 283 -5.60 22.27 4.37
CA VAL A 283 -6.43 22.16 3.17
C VAL A 283 -5.86 23.12 2.12
N PRO A 284 -4.82 22.71 1.38
CA PRO A 284 -4.22 23.53 0.33
C PRO A 284 -5.19 23.75 -0.83
N LYS A 285 -5.01 24.90 -1.51
CA LYS A 285 -5.67 25.19 -2.79
C LYS A 285 -4.76 24.81 -3.96
N PRO A 286 -5.31 24.69 -5.17
CA PRO A 286 -4.48 24.57 -6.37
C PRO A 286 -3.43 25.68 -6.44
N ASN A 287 -2.20 25.31 -6.75
CA ASN A 287 -1.00 26.14 -6.82
C ASN A 287 -0.45 26.68 -5.49
N ASP A 288 -1.04 26.34 -4.35
CA ASP A 288 -0.38 26.56 -3.07
C ASP A 288 0.89 25.70 -2.95
N GLU A 289 1.93 26.25 -2.32
CA GLU A 289 3.08 25.47 -1.88
C GLU A 289 2.66 24.62 -0.68
N VAL A 290 2.81 23.29 -0.78
CA VAL A 290 2.43 22.38 0.29
C VAL A 290 3.68 21.85 0.97
N GLN A 291 3.78 22.07 2.29
CA GLN A 291 4.80 21.48 3.14
C GLN A 291 4.18 20.35 3.98
N LEU A 292 4.98 19.35 4.31
CA LEU A 292 4.63 18.34 5.31
C LEU A 292 5.44 18.61 6.57
N ASN A 293 4.77 19.05 7.63
CA ASN A 293 5.40 19.32 8.92
C ASN A 293 5.53 18.03 9.71
N VAL A 294 6.75 17.55 9.87
CA VAL A 294 7.08 16.30 10.53
C VAL A 294 7.55 16.57 11.96
N ALA A 295 6.90 15.97 12.94
CA ALA A 295 7.30 15.97 14.33
C ALA A 295 7.80 14.59 14.76
N LEU A 296 8.96 14.53 15.40
CA LEU A 296 9.55 13.29 15.91
C LEU A 296 9.70 13.32 17.43
N SER A 297 10.18 14.43 17.99
CA SER A 297 10.42 14.64 19.44
C SER A 297 11.15 13.48 20.15
N VAL A 298 12.17 12.92 19.48
CA VAL A 298 12.96 11.78 19.96
C VAL A 298 14.40 12.19 20.28
N GLY A 299 15.06 11.43 21.15
CA GLY A 299 16.45 11.74 21.57
C GLY A 299 17.50 11.49 20.47
N SER A 300 17.21 10.62 19.51
CA SER A 300 18.12 10.23 18.44
C SER A 300 17.97 11.12 17.21
N LYS A 301 19.04 11.18 16.39
CA LYS A 301 19.02 11.95 15.15
C LYS A 301 18.40 11.15 14.01
N LEU A 302 17.89 11.88 13.01
CA LEU A 302 17.42 11.32 11.76
C LEU A 302 18.59 10.75 10.95
N LYS A 303 18.48 9.48 10.55
CA LYS A 303 19.43 8.81 9.65
C LYS A 303 18.97 8.87 8.20
N SER A 304 17.70 8.56 7.95
CA SER A 304 17.10 8.62 6.63
C SER A 304 15.61 8.93 6.68
N CYS A 305 15.13 9.51 5.60
CA CYS A 305 13.73 9.83 5.39
C CYS A 305 13.37 9.57 3.94
N ARG A 306 12.22 8.93 3.69
CA ARG A 306 11.67 8.72 2.36
C ARG A 306 10.20 9.13 2.35
N LEU A 307 9.84 10.03 1.43
CA LEU A 307 8.47 10.50 1.23
C LEU A 307 7.95 10.01 -0.12
N ARG A 308 6.75 9.44 -0.11
CA ARG A 308 6.02 9.05 -1.32
C ARG A 308 4.61 9.58 -1.27
N ILE A 309 4.06 9.96 -2.43
CA ILE A 309 2.66 10.36 -2.57
C ILE A 309 1.93 9.50 -3.58
N GLN A 310 0.60 9.44 -3.44
CA GLN A 310 -0.31 8.80 -4.37
C GLN A 310 -1.54 9.69 -4.52
N THR A 311 -1.92 10.00 -5.75
CA THR A 311 -3.06 10.89 -6.06
C THR A 311 -4.29 10.15 -6.59
N SER A 312 -4.20 8.84 -6.69
CA SER A 312 -5.30 7.93 -7.03
C SER A 312 -5.08 6.59 -6.33
N LEU A 313 -6.11 5.99 -5.78
CA LEU A 313 -6.03 4.69 -5.08
C LEU A 313 -5.44 3.55 -5.91
N ARG A 314 -5.54 3.64 -7.23
CA ARG A 314 -4.99 2.64 -8.15
C ARG A 314 -3.74 3.13 -8.87
N GLY A 315 -3.35 4.37 -8.61
CA GLY A 315 -2.14 4.98 -9.15
C GLY A 315 -0.89 4.54 -8.39
N PRO A 316 0.28 4.90 -8.92
CA PRO A 316 1.54 4.57 -8.30
C PRO A 316 1.84 5.44 -7.09
N TRP A 317 2.73 4.94 -6.23
CA TRP A 317 3.39 5.74 -5.22
C TRP A 317 4.62 6.44 -5.83
N LEU A 318 4.58 7.77 -5.87
CA LEU A 318 5.63 8.62 -6.43
C LEU A 318 6.61 9.02 -5.33
N ASP A 319 7.90 8.76 -5.54
CA ASP A 319 8.94 9.28 -4.63
C ASP A 319 9.07 10.80 -4.80
N ILE A 320 9.00 11.49 -3.69
CA ILE A 320 9.27 12.93 -3.61
C ILE A 320 10.74 13.09 -3.16
N PRO A 321 11.56 13.83 -3.92
CA PRO A 321 12.93 14.11 -3.49
C PRO A 321 12.94 14.81 -2.14
N THR A 322 13.61 14.23 -1.16
CA THR A 322 13.73 14.78 0.18
C THR A 322 15.16 15.25 0.42
N SER A 323 15.37 16.54 0.61
CA SER A 323 16.61 17.10 1.14
C SER A 323 16.40 17.43 2.62
N VAL A 324 16.68 16.47 3.49
CA VAL A 324 16.50 16.65 4.93
C VAL A 324 17.85 17.01 5.56
N ASN A 325 17.85 18.06 6.40
CA ASN A 325 18.99 18.32 7.25
C ASN A 325 19.01 17.28 8.38
N VAL A 326 19.92 16.32 8.30
CA VAL A 326 20.08 15.17 9.23
C VAL A 326 20.34 15.59 10.70
N THR A 327 20.41 16.88 11.03
CA THR A 327 20.58 17.38 12.40
C THR A 327 19.27 17.60 13.16
N ALA A 328 18.11 17.39 12.51
CA ALA A 328 16.80 17.60 13.12
C ALA A 328 16.55 16.57 14.24
N ARG A 329 16.31 17.05 15.46
CA ARG A 329 15.95 16.22 16.63
C ARG A 329 14.47 16.33 17.03
N SER A 330 13.83 17.46 16.69
CA SER A 330 12.47 17.76 17.15
C SER A 330 11.43 17.77 16.02
N GLY A 331 11.87 17.88 14.77
CA GLY A 331 11.01 17.94 13.59
C GLY A 331 11.68 18.61 12.40
N PHE A 332 11.06 18.50 11.22
CA PHE A 332 11.54 19.08 9.98
C PHE A 332 10.36 19.25 9.02
N GLU A 333 10.57 20.02 7.97
CA GLU A 333 9.60 20.25 6.91
C GLU A 333 10.05 19.55 5.63
N LEU A 334 9.09 18.99 4.90
CA LEU A 334 9.29 18.38 3.59
C LEU A 334 8.40 19.06 2.57
N SER A 335 8.95 19.56 1.47
CA SER A 335 8.14 20.09 0.39
C SER A 335 7.46 18.96 -0.39
N LEU A 336 6.14 19.08 -0.55
CA LEU A 336 5.35 18.27 -1.47
C LEU A 336 5.19 18.94 -2.83
N GLY A 337 5.66 20.21 -2.95
CA GLY A 337 5.51 21.02 -4.14
C GLY A 337 4.11 21.61 -4.30
N LYS A 338 3.69 21.80 -5.55
CA LYS A 338 2.40 22.41 -5.92
C LYS A 338 1.55 21.42 -6.70
N PHE A 339 0.26 21.48 -6.47
CA PHE A 339 -0.74 20.74 -7.24
C PHE A 339 -1.52 21.75 -8.09
N ASP A 340 -1.59 21.55 -9.39
CA ASP A 340 -2.23 22.48 -10.34
C ASP A 340 -3.76 22.45 -10.32
N ARG A 341 -4.35 21.50 -9.60
CA ARG A 341 -5.80 21.28 -9.50
C ARG A 341 -6.21 20.63 -8.20
N ALA A 342 -7.52 20.60 -7.93
CA ALA A 342 -8.09 19.85 -6.82
C ALA A 342 -7.72 18.37 -6.95
N THR A 343 -7.08 17.81 -5.91
CA THR A 343 -6.44 16.48 -5.96
C THR A 343 -6.53 15.80 -4.60
N PRO A 344 -6.94 14.51 -4.53
CA PRO A 344 -6.79 13.69 -3.33
C PRO A 344 -5.33 13.24 -3.23
N VAL A 345 -4.70 13.41 -2.08
CA VAL A 345 -3.29 13.06 -1.88
C VAL A 345 -3.13 12.17 -0.66
N SER A 346 -2.75 10.91 -0.89
CA SER A 346 -2.21 10.05 0.14
C SER A 346 -0.69 10.22 0.19
N TYR A 347 -0.10 10.17 1.38
CA TYR A 347 1.36 10.19 1.54
C TYR A 347 1.82 9.07 2.45
N ARG A 348 3.06 8.63 2.22
CA ARG A 348 3.79 7.64 3.03
C ARG A 348 5.14 8.24 3.41
N LEU A 349 5.41 8.30 4.68
CA LEU A 349 6.65 8.83 5.24
C LEU A 349 7.35 7.74 6.03
N GLU A 350 8.49 7.28 5.53
CA GLU A 350 9.37 6.34 6.20
C GLU A 350 10.51 7.10 6.88
N VAL A 351 10.78 6.80 8.13
CA VAL A 351 11.83 7.43 8.93
C VAL A 351 12.68 6.36 9.59
N GLU A 352 14.00 6.53 9.53
CA GLU A 352 14.98 5.75 10.28
C GLU A 352 15.85 6.69 11.11
N LEU A 353 16.04 6.38 12.38
CA LEU A 353 16.90 7.09 13.30
C LEU A 353 18.29 6.44 13.41
N GLU A 354 19.29 7.20 13.90
CA GLU A 354 20.66 6.70 14.09
C GLU A 354 20.75 5.54 15.10
N ASP A 355 19.82 5.47 16.05
CA ASP A 355 19.73 4.37 17.03
C ASP A 355 19.06 3.11 16.48
N GLY A 356 18.65 3.12 15.19
CA GLY A 356 18.05 1.99 14.50
C GLY A 356 16.52 1.89 14.58
N GLN A 357 15.85 2.80 15.31
CA GLN A 357 14.39 2.86 15.29
C GLN A 357 13.91 3.21 13.88
N ARG A 358 12.86 2.52 13.42
CA ARG A 358 12.23 2.73 12.11
C ARG A 358 10.74 2.73 12.26
N GLU A 359 10.08 3.72 11.65
CA GLU A 359 8.62 3.81 11.58
C GLU A 359 8.18 4.33 10.24
N GLU A 360 6.97 3.95 9.86
CA GLU A 360 6.26 4.45 8.70
C GLU A 360 4.96 5.10 9.14
N LEU A 361 4.65 6.27 8.57
CA LEU A 361 3.40 6.98 8.80
C LEU A 361 2.71 7.23 7.47
N TRP A 362 1.46 6.79 7.35
CA TRP A 362 0.61 7.09 6.21
C TRP A 362 -0.39 8.16 6.59
N GLY A 363 -0.65 9.08 5.66
CA GLY A 363 -1.64 10.13 5.86
C GLY A 363 -2.31 10.52 4.57
N TYR A 364 -3.25 11.46 4.69
CA TYR A 364 -4.08 11.90 3.59
C TYR A 364 -4.49 13.35 3.76
N PHE A 365 -4.57 14.08 2.65
CA PHE A 365 -5.18 15.39 2.58
C PHE A 365 -5.83 15.62 1.20
N GLN A 366 -6.57 16.72 1.10
CA GLN A 366 -7.19 17.14 -0.15
C GLN A 366 -6.67 18.53 -0.55
N VAL A 367 -6.19 18.66 -1.79
CA VAL A 367 -6.08 19.95 -2.45
C VAL A 367 -7.47 20.34 -2.93
N ARG A 368 -8.01 21.50 -2.51
CA ARG A 368 -9.39 21.89 -2.77
C ARG A 368 -9.47 23.33 -3.25
N GLU A 369 -10.30 23.62 -4.25
CA GLU A 369 -10.54 24.98 -4.70
C GLU A 369 -11.14 25.87 -3.60
N SER A 370 -11.98 25.29 -2.75
CA SER A 370 -12.59 25.93 -1.59
C SER A 370 -12.88 24.86 -0.52
N PRO A 371 -12.77 25.17 0.79
CA PRO A 371 -13.16 24.26 1.87
C PRO A 371 -14.62 23.80 1.79
N ASP A 372 -15.50 24.60 1.19
CA ASP A 372 -16.93 24.33 1.07
C ASP A 372 -17.29 23.40 -0.11
N ARG A 373 -16.36 23.15 -1.02
CA ARG A 373 -16.58 22.21 -2.12
C ARG A 373 -16.42 20.78 -1.65
N PHE A 374 -17.20 19.86 -2.27
CA PHE A 374 -17.05 18.43 -2.01
C PHE A 374 -15.63 17.97 -2.31
N PRO A 375 -15.09 17.06 -1.49
CA PRO A 375 -13.80 16.42 -1.76
C PRO A 375 -13.81 15.70 -3.12
N VAL A 376 -12.68 15.73 -3.80
CA VAL A 376 -12.47 14.88 -4.98
C VAL A 376 -12.39 13.43 -4.50
N PRO A 377 -13.20 12.50 -5.04
CA PRO A 377 -13.09 11.10 -4.67
C PRO A 377 -11.70 10.56 -4.97
N ALA A 378 -11.12 9.83 -4.01
CA ALA A 378 -9.80 9.22 -4.19
C ALA A 378 -9.80 8.19 -5.33
N GLU A 379 -10.90 7.50 -5.54
CA GLU A 379 -11.35 6.85 -6.77
C GLU A 379 -12.69 6.16 -6.54
N SER A 380 -13.60 6.29 -7.49
CA SER A 380 -14.74 5.39 -7.56
C SER A 380 -14.28 4.04 -8.10
N PHE A 381 -14.77 2.99 -7.51
CA PHE A 381 -14.53 1.61 -7.86
C PHE A 381 -14.81 1.34 -9.35
N SER A 382 -13.82 0.90 -10.12
CA SER A 382 -14.04 0.41 -11.47
C SER A 382 -14.44 -1.06 -11.40
N LEU A 383 -15.69 -1.36 -11.72
CA LEU A 383 -16.16 -2.72 -11.96
C LEU A 383 -15.60 -3.17 -13.31
N ALA A 384 -14.45 -3.81 -13.31
CA ALA A 384 -13.95 -4.50 -14.51
C ALA A 384 -14.36 -5.98 -14.43
N PRO A 385 -14.88 -6.58 -15.52
CA PRO A 385 -15.08 -8.03 -15.55
C PRO A 385 -13.74 -8.73 -15.33
N ARG A 386 -13.72 -9.73 -14.47
CA ARG A 386 -12.55 -10.61 -14.34
C ARG A 386 -12.34 -11.37 -15.65
N SER A 387 -11.15 -11.31 -16.20
CA SER A 387 -10.71 -12.38 -17.07
C SER A 387 -10.46 -13.60 -16.17
N THR A 388 -11.14 -14.70 -16.44
CA THR A 388 -11.12 -15.93 -15.66
C THR A 388 -9.80 -16.71 -15.75
N ASP A 389 -8.78 -16.19 -16.46
CA ASP A 389 -7.59 -16.95 -16.87
C ASP A 389 -6.26 -16.43 -16.32
N VAL A 390 -6.21 -15.77 -15.17
CA VAL A 390 -4.92 -15.41 -14.58
C VAL A 390 -4.75 -16.03 -13.19
N ALA A 391 -4.79 -17.36 -13.16
CA ALA A 391 -4.07 -18.12 -12.16
C ALA A 391 -2.68 -18.45 -12.73
N SER A 392 -1.72 -17.58 -12.58
CA SER A 392 -0.33 -17.94 -12.74
C SER A 392 0.52 -17.10 -11.80
N SER A 393 0.95 -17.75 -10.74
CA SER A 393 2.09 -17.35 -9.93
C SER A 393 3.35 -17.31 -10.81
N ALA A 394 3.50 -16.25 -11.59
CA ALA A 394 4.82 -15.92 -12.12
C ALA A 394 5.60 -15.32 -10.95
N THR A 395 6.54 -16.08 -10.41
CA THR A 395 7.61 -15.56 -9.58
C THR A 395 8.23 -14.36 -10.30
N THR A 396 7.96 -13.16 -9.81
CA THR A 396 8.58 -11.94 -10.33
C THR A 396 10.08 -12.06 -10.04
N PRO A 397 10.96 -12.01 -11.05
CA PRO A 397 12.39 -12.04 -10.81
C PRO A 397 12.77 -10.88 -9.90
N SER A 398 13.58 -11.13 -8.89
CA SER A 398 14.12 -10.06 -8.04
C SER A 398 15.06 -9.17 -8.85
N PRO A 399 15.02 -7.83 -8.67
CA PRO A 399 15.95 -6.91 -9.30
C PRO A 399 17.41 -7.32 -9.01
N SER A 400 18.26 -7.29 -10.01
CA SER A 400 19.67 -7.70 -9.90
C SER A 400 20.66 -6.55 -9.71
N GLY A 401 20.19 -5.30 -9.84
CA GLY A 401 21.00 -4.08 -9.76
C GLY A 401 20.19 -2.86 -9.39
N GLY A 402 20.84 -1.72 -9.28
CA GLY A 402 20.16 -0.44 -9.03
C GLY A 402 19.22 -0.05 -10.17
N SER A 403 18.13 0.63 -9.84
CA SER A 403 17.23 1.20 -10.84
C SER A 403 17.87 2.43 -11.51
N ILE A 404 17.69 2.59 -12.81
CA ILE A 404 18.22 3.68 -13.63
C ILE A 404 17.08 4.65 -13.96
N ASP A 405 17.23 5.92 -13.59
CA ASP A 405 16.29 6.99 -13.98
C ASP A 405 16.57 7.43 -15.41
N LEU A 406 15.67 7.11 -16.34
CA LEU A 406 15.80 7.45 -17.76
C LEU A 406 15.37 8.89 -18.08
N LEU A 407 14.77 9.62 -17.14
CA LEU A 407 14.48 11.05 -17.27
C LEU A 407 15.64 11.94 -16.80
N ALA A 408 16.56 11.40 -16.01
CA ALA A 408 17.70 12.16 -15.47
C ALA A 408 18.55 12.89 -16.54
N PRO A 409 18.82 12.33 -17.75
CA PRO A 409 19.56 13.04 -18.79
C PRO A 409 18.88 14.33 -19.26
N PHE A 410 17.56 14.43 -19.22
CA PHE A 410 16.79 15.60 -19.70
C PHE A 410 16.92 16.82 -18.79
N ARG A 411 17.55 16.70 -17.62
CA ARG A 411 17.95 17.86 -16.80
C ARG A 411 18.94 18.78 -17.52
N ASP A 412 19.66 18.26 -18.52
CA ASP A 412 20.36 19.09 -19.49
C ASP A 412 19.42 19.44 -20.65
N PRO A 413 19.08 20.72 -20.86
CA PRO A 413 18.17 21.15 -21.94
C PRO A 413 18.66 20.73 -23.35
N LYS A 414 19.97 20.55 -23.54
CA LYS A 414 20.54 20.06 -24.80
C LYS A 414 20.16 18.60 -25.06
N ALA A 415 19.97 17.81 -24.02
CA ALA A 415 19.59 16.41 -24.16
C ALA A 415 18.17 16.27 -24.74
N ILE A 416 17.24 17.17 -24.43
CA ILE A 416 15.88 17.15 -25.01
C ILE A 416 15.98 17.32 -26.53
N ALA A 417 16.67 18.35 -26.99
CA ALA A 417 16.82 18.64 -28.41
C ALA A 417 17.56 17.52 -29.16
N SER A 418 18.59 16.92 -28.56
CA SER A 418 19.37 15.84 -29.18
C SER A 418 18.58 14.53 -29.27
N ASN A 419 17.77 14.21 -28.27
CA ASN A 419 17.01 12.97 -28.20
C ASN A 419 15.59 13.06 -28.79
N SER A 420 15.03 14.26 -29.00
CA SER A 420 13.77 14.42 -29.70
C SER A 420 13.91 13.97 -31.14
N VAL A 421 13.10 12.98 -31.55
CA VAL A 421 13.04 12.48 -32.92
C VAL A 421 11.96 13.21 -33.70
N LEU A 422 10.81 13.42 -33.08
CA LEU A 422 9.68 14.14 -33.63
C LEU A 422 8.89 14.83 -32.51
N GLY A 423 8.52 16.09 -32.74
CA GLY A 423 7.73 16.91 -31.81
C GLY A 423 8.60 17.72 -30.83
N GLU A 424 8.00 18.74 -30.28
CA GLU A 424 8.61 19.60 -29.25
C GLU A 424 8.26 19.08 -27.87
N TRP A 425 9.26 18.53 -27.18
CA TRP A 425 9.11 17.99 -25.83
C TRP A 425 9.59 19.01 -24.81
N ASP A 426 8.95 19.08 -23.66
CA ASP A 426 9.29 19.96 -22.57
C ASP A 426 9.65 19.16 -21.31
N PHE A 427 10.61 19.68 -20.52
CA PHE A 427 11.00 19.10 -19.25
C PHE A 427 11.22 20.20 -18.20
N ASP A 428 10.38 20.20 -17.17
CA ASP A 428 10.40 21.22 -16.11
C ASP A 428 11.47 20.96 -15.01
N GLY A 429 12.34 19.99 -15.20
CA GLY A 429 13.34 19.51 -14.22
C GLY A 429 12.92 18.23 -13.50
N HIS A 430 11.65 17.85 -13.58
CA HIS A 430 11.08 16.65 -12.95
C HIS A 430 10.18 15.84 -13.87
N ILE A 431 9.37 16.49 -14.68
CA ILE A 431 8.33 15.91 -15.52
C ILE A 431 8.63 16.19 -16.98
N LEU A 432 8.65 15.12 -17.79
CA LEU A 432 8.75 15.23 -19.23
C LEU A 432 7.34 15.30 -19.82
N THR A 433 7.05 16.36 -20.58
CA THR A 433 5.75 16.58 -21.22
C THR A 433 5.85 16.39 -22.73
N SER A 434 4.99 15.56 -23.30
CA SER A 434 4.91 15.37 -24.73
C SER A 434 4.09 16.43 -25.44
N PRO A 435 4.33 16.70 -26.74
CA PRO A 435 3.40 17.45 -27.56
C PRO A 435 2.10 16.65 -27.86
N LYS A 436 1.04 17.34 -28.24
CA LYS A 436 -0.14 16.71 -28.84
C LYS A 436 0.11 16.58 -30.34
N MET A 437 0.62 15.42 -30.75
CA MET A 437 1.05 15.19 -32.12
C MET A 437 1.01 13.72 -32.48
N PHE A 438 0.65 13.41 -33.73
CA PHE A 438 0.71 12.05 -34.27
C PHE A 438 2.17 11.58 -34.41
N GLY A 439 2.51 10.50 -33.71
CA GLY A 439 3.83 9.87 -33.82
C GLY A 439 4.97 10.64 -33.17
N ALA A 440 4.69 11.65 -32.33
CA ALA A 440 5.74 12.31 -31.59
C ALA A 440 6.52 11.31 -30.74
N ARG A 441 7.86 11.43 -30.72
CA ARG A 441 8.71 10.50 -29.99
C ARG A 441 10.05 11.10 -29.59
N ILE A 442 10.55 10.61 -28.43
CA ILE A 442 11.82 11.00 -27.84
C ILE A 442 12.60 9.76 -27.40
N GLU A 443 13.89 9.71 -27.71
CA GLU A 443 14.76 8.60 -27.30
C GLU A 443 15.14 8.72 -25.83
N LEU A 444 15.29 7.56 -25.18
CA LEU A 444 15.75 7.41 -23.80
C LEU A 444 17.21 6.92 -23.83
N SER A 445 18.14 7.85 -23.81
CA SER A 445 19.57 7.55 -23.86
C SER A 445 20.07 7.00 -22.52
N MET A 446 20.84 5.93 -22.56
CA MET A 446 21.52 5.34 -21.42
C MET A 446 23.05 5.41 -21.60
N LYS A 447 23.78 5.48 -20.50
CA LYS A 447 25.25 5.42 -20.50
C LYS A 447 25.77 3.99 -20.70
N GLU A 448 25.05 3.04 -20.12
CA GLU A 448 25.37 1.61 -20.18
C GLU A 448 24.53 0.91 -21.25
N PRO A 449 25.01 -0.18 -21.84
CA PRO A 449 24.20 -0.98 -22.76
C PRO A 449 22.91 -1.47 -22.11
N LEU A 450 21.85 -1.57 -22.90
CA LEU A 450 20.57 -2.11 -22.44
C LEU A 450 20.75 -3.57 -21.97
N PRO A 451 20.33 -3.92 -20.74
CA PRO A 451 20.40 -5.30 -20.25
C PRO A 451 19.49 -6.24 -21.07
N GLU A 452 19.89 -7.51 -21.20
CA GLU A 452 19.10 -8.52 -21.93
C GLU A 452 17.73 -8.80 -21.30
N ALA A 453 17.63 -8.67 -19.98
CA ALA A 453 16.38 -8.77 -19.24
C ALA A 453 16.22 -7.54 -18.35
N TYR A 454 15.05 -6.89 -18.39
CA TYR A 454 14.79 -5.68 -17.64
C TYR A 454 13.31 -5.49 -17.33
N GLU A 455 13.06 -4.65 -16.33
CA GLU A 455 11.77 -4.07 -16.01
C GLU A 455 11.83 -2.57 -16.33
N LEU A 456 10.91 -2.12 -17.19
CA LEU A 456 10.68 -0.71 -17.49
C LEU A 456 9.39 -0.26 -16.77
N VAL A 457 9.52 0.69 -15.87
CA VAL A 457 8.38 1.31 -15.19
C VAL A 457 8.17 2.71 -15.73
N VAL A 458 6.99 2.96 -16.26
CA VAL A 458 6.57 4.27 -16.77
C VAL A 458 5.37 4.75 -15.97
N ILE A 459 5.48 5.93 -15.38
CA ILE A 459 4.38 6.63 -14.73
C ILE A 459 3.98 7.79 -15.62
N ALA A 460 2.79 7.68 -16.22
CA ALA A 460 2.29 8.63 -17.18
C ALA A 460 0.90 9.16 -16.82
N GLU A 461 0.64 10.42 -17.17
CA GLU A 461 -0.62 11.10 -16.99
C GLU A 461 -1.06 11.68 -18.34
N PRO A 462 -2.15 11.21 -18.96
CA PRO A 462 -2.70 11.84 -20.14
C PRO A 462 -3.39 13.16 -19.80
N LEU A 463 -3.05 14.23 -20.52
CA LEU A 463 -3.63 15.57 -20.35
C LEU A 463 -4.82 15.84 -21.28
N ASP A 464 -5.01 15.00 -22.26
CA ASP A 464 -6.14 15.01 -23.17
C ASP A 464 -6.85 13.65 -23.06
N GLU A 465 -7.92 13.43 -23.82
CA GLU A 465 -8.54 12.12 -23.94
C GLU A 465 -7.50 11.09 -24.40
N PRO A 466 -7.24 10.03 -23.61
CA PRO A 466 -6.10 9.15 -23.86
C PRO A 466 -6.13 8.50 -25.25
N ASN A 467 -5.02 8.64 -25.95
CA ASN A 467 -4.81 8.01 -27.25
C ASN A 467 -3.31 7.69 -27.43
N GLY A 468 -3.01 6.43 -27.70
CA GLY A 468 -1.69 5.94 -28.11
C GLY A 468 -0.50 6.39 -27.25
N LEU A 469 -0.34 5.81 -26.07
CA LEU A 469 0.94 5.80 -25.35
C LEU A 469 1.81 4.68 -25.92
N ILE A 470 3.00 5.03 -26.41
CA ILE A 470 3.91 4.12 -27.08
C ILE A 470 5.20 3.98 -26.28
N LEU A 471 5.59 2.75 -26.00
CA LEU A 471 6.85 2.40 -25.35
C LEU A 471 7.69 1.57 -26.30
N GLY A 472 8.73 2.18 -26.87
CA GLY A 472 9.67 1.51 -27.77
C GLY A 472 10.73 0.75 -27.00
N GLN A 473 10.92 -0.52 -27.33
CA GLN A 473 11.67 -1.48 -26.54
C GLN A 473 12.52 -2.41 -27.39
N HIS A 474 13.37 -3.18 -26.70
CA HIS A 474 14.19 -4.23 -27.30
C HIS A 474 14.02 -5.55 -26.56
N MET A 475 14.03 -6.62 -27.31
CA MET A 475 14.19 -7.97 -26.81
C MET A 475 15.35 -8.63 -27.58
N SER A 476 16.48 -8.78 -26.91
CA SER A 476 17.77 -9.09 -27.55
C SER A 476 18.13 -8.01 -28.61
N ARG A 477 18.23 -8.40 -29.89
CA ARG A 477 18.53 -7.47 -30.99
C ARG A 477 17.29 -6.96 -31.73
N ASN A 478 16.11 -7.46 -31.39
CA ASN A 478 14.88 -7.11 -32.09
C ASN A 478 14.16 -5.99 -31.37
N ARG A 479 13.73 -5.00 -32.14
CA ARG A 479 12.96 -3.86 -31.64
C ARG A 479 11.49 -4.15 -31.76
N PHE A 480 10.72 -3.66 -30.82
CA PHE A 480 9.26 -3.72 -30.84
C PHE A 480 8.68 -2.55 -30.03
N LEU A 481 7.40 -2.37 -30.07
CA LEU A 481 6.73 -1.41 -29.21
C LEU A 481 5.53 -2.03 -28.47
N THR A 482 5.29 -1.49 -27.31
CA THR A 482 4.06 -1.66 -26.55
C THR A 482 3.18 -0.44 -26.81
N LEU A 483 1.96 -0.70 -27.31
CA LEU A 483 0.94 0.29 -27.58
C LEU A 483 -0.13 0.22 -26.51
N ILE A 484 -0.39 1.33 -25.82
CA ILE A 484 -1.40 1.40 -24.78
C ILE A 484 -2.47 2.43 -25.15
N ASN A 485 -3.73 2.03 -25.02
CA ASN A 485 -4.89 2.90 -25.19
C ASN A 485 -4.97 3.61 -26.55
N PHE A 486 -4.74 2.89 -27.64
CA PHE A 486 -4.83 3.42 -29.00
C PHE A 486 -6.27 3.38 -29.52
N ARG A 487 -6.73 4.50 -30.09
CA ARG A 487 -8.08 4.64 -30.68
C ARG A 487 -8.11 4.23 -32.12
N VAL A 488 -8.84 3.18 -32.42
CA VAL A 488 -9.07 2.68 -33.81
C VAL A 488 -10.41 3.17 -34.30
N GLY A 489 -10.39 3.94 -35.37
CA GLY A 489 -11.65 4.44 -36.00
C GLY A 489 -12.47 5.38 -35.09
N GLY A 490 -11.89 5.89 -34.00
CA GLY A 490 -12.51 6.83 -33.07
C GLY A 490 -13.21 6.25 -31.85
N GLU A 491 -13.76 5.04 -31.91
CA GLU A 491 -14.55 4.45 -30.82
C GLU A 491 -13.85 3.27 -30.13
N ARG A 492 -13.23 2.38 -30.91
CA ARG A 492 -12.59 1.19 -30.37
C ARG A 492 -11.21 1.52 -29.80
N ILE A 493 -10.96 1.14 -28.55
CA ILE A 493 -9.70 1.36 -27.86
C ILE A 493 -9.00 0.02 -27.69
N VAL A 494 -7.72 -0.05 -28.08
CA VAL A 494 -6.92 -1.27 -27.99
C VAL A 494 -5.56 -1.02 -27.37
N SER A 495 -4.99 -2.06 -26.75
CA SER A 495 -3.59 -2.13 -26.31
C SER A 495 -2.98 -3.41 -26.83
N ALA A 496 -1.73 -3.38 -27.28
CA ALA A 496 -1.08 -4.54 -27.88
C ALA A 496 0.45 -4.41 -27.90
N LEU A 497 1.16 -5.52 -28.17
CA LEU A 497 2.48 -5.45 -28.81
C LEU A 497 2.26 -5.34 -30.31
N GLU A 498 2.83 -4.31 -30.93
CA GLU A 498 2.70 -4.10 -32.37
C GLU A 498 3.67 -4.98 -33.15
N ASN A 499 3.25 -5.42 -34.35
CA ASN A 499 4.05 -6.16 -35.32
C ASN A 499 4.66 -7.49 -34.83
N ILE A 500 3.80 -8.36 -34.32
CA ILE A 500 4.16 -9.76 -34.10
C ILE A 500 3.95 -10.52 -35.43
N ASP A 501 5.00 -11.16 -35.95
CA ASP A 501 4.98 -11.83 -37.26
C ASP A 501 4.57 -10.90 -38.44
N GLY A 502 4.87 -9.62 -38.31
CA GLY A 502 4.46 -8.60 -39.28
C GLY A 502 2.97 -8.22 -39.22
N GLN A 503 2.21 -8.76 -38.27
CA GLN A 503 0.82 -8.37 -38.03
C GLN A 503 0.76 -7.17 -37.09
N ASN A 504 0.03 -6.16 -37.50
CA ASN A 504 -0.19 -4.94 -36.73
C ASN A 504 -0.98 -5.24 -35.44
N PHE A 505 -1.15 -4.21 -34.59
CA PHE A 505 -1.89 -4.27 -33.33
C PHE A 505 -3.36 -4.71 -33.49
N ASP A 506 -3.98 -4.58 -34.65
CA ASP A 506 -5.39 -4.90 -34.87
C ASP A 506 -5.59 -6.39 -35.13
N GLY A 507 -6.26 -7.06 -34.19
CA GLY A 507 -6.51 -8.49 -34.25
C GLY A 507 -5.29 -9.38 -34.01
N GLY A 508 -4.18 -8.81 -33.53
CA GLY A 508 -2.97 -9.56 -33.16
C GLY A 508 -3.17 -10.42 -31.91
N PRO A 509 -2.23 -11.35 -31.63
CA PRO A 509 -2.37 -12.32 -30.54
C PRO A 509 -2.28 -11.68 -29.15
N THR A 510 -1.90 -10.40 -29.04
CA THR A 510 -1.78 -9.65 -27.78
C THR A 510 -2.75 -8.49 -27.68
N THR A 511 -3.70 -8.37 -28.63
CA THR A 511 -4.65 -7.26 -28.66
C THR A 511 -5.66 -7.39 -27.53
N VAL A 512 -5.71 -6.36 -26.69
CA VAL A 512 -6.65 -6.23 -25.57
C VAL A 512 -7.53 -5.01 -25.84
N GLU A 513 -8.84 -5.18 -25.80
CA GLU A 513 -9.81 -4.11 -25.98
C GLU A 513 -10.15 -3.42 -24.65
N GLY A 514 -10.51 -2.14 -24.74
CA GLY A 514 -10.96 -1.30 -23.64
C GLY A 514 -9.95 -0.28 -23.18
N ALA A 515 -10.48 0.79 -22.57
CA ALA A 515 -9.67 1.89 -22.03
C ALA A 515 -8.87 1.44 -20.80
N GLN A 516 -7.57 1.68 -20.84
CA GLN A 516 -6.64 1.39 -19.75
C GLN A 516 -6.26 2.68 -18.98
N LEU A 517 -6.21 3.80 -19.67
CA LEU A 517 -5.81 5.10 -19.15
C LEU A 517 -7.02 6.03 -19.04
N LYS A 518 -6.97 6.97 -18.10
CA LYS A 518 -7.99 8.00 -17.92
C LYS A 518 -7.36 9.39 -17.93
N MET A 519 -8.01 10.34 -18.58
CA MET A 519 -7.55 11.74 -18.65
C MET A 519 -7.34 12.32 -17.25
N ASN A 520 -6.22 13.03 -17.06
CA ASN A 520 -5.82 13.66 -15.81
C ASN A 520 -5.67 12.68 -14.62
N GLN A 521 -5.36 11.41 -14.89
CA GLN A 521 -5.03 10.43 -13.86
C GLN A 521 -3.67 9.80 -14.13
N LEU A 522 -2.88 9.63 -13.08
CA LEU A 522 -1.63 8.90 -13.14
C LEU A 522 -1.92 7.42 -13.33
N SER A 523 -1.17 6.81 -14.24
CA SER A 523 -1.15 5.35 -14.42
C SER A 523 0.28 4.83 -14.42
N GLN A 524 0.47 3.66 -13.83
CA GLN A 524 1.74 2.96 -13.85
C GLN A 524 1.70 1.83 -14.87
N ILE A 525 2.55 1.91 -15.86
CA ILE A 525 2.78 0.85 -16.84
C ILE A 525 4.09 0.17 -16.48
N VAL A 526 4.07 -1.16 -16.31
CA VAL A 526 5.24 -1.97 -16.00
C VAL A 526 5.43 -2.96 -17.14
N VAL A 527 6.53 -2.84 -17.85
CA VAL A 527 6.89 -3.79 -18.91
C VAL A 527 8.11 -4.58 -18.48
N ARG A 528 7.97 -5.90 -18.46
CA ARG A 528 9.10 -6.82 -18.20
C ARG A 528 9.47 -7.53 -19.47
N VAL A 529 10.72 -7.42 -19.84
CA VAL A 529 11.32 -8.09 -21.01
C VAL A 529 12.31 -9.11 -20.52
N GLN A 530 12.13 -10.35 -20.95
CA GLN A 530 13.02 -11.48 -20.65
C GLN A 530 13.31 -12.24 -21.96
N LYS A 531 14.18 -13.23 -21.93
CA LYS A 531 14.68 -13.93 -23.13
C LYS A 531 13.60 -14.39 -24.14
N SER A 532 12.42 -14.79 -23.67
CA SER A 532 11.32 -15.27 -24.53
C SER A 532 9.96 -14.81 -24.03
N LEU A 533 9.92 -13.84 -23.12
CA LEU A 533 8.70 -13.40 -22.45
C LEU A 533 8.64 -11.88 -22.40
N VAL A 534 7.51 -11.31 -22.79
CA VAL A 534 7.14 -9.91 -22.53
C VAL A 534 5.85 -9.91 -21.73
N THR A 535 5.85 -9.20 -20.60
CA THR A 535 4.62 -8.91 -19.85
C THR A 535 4.43 -7.42 -19.73
N VAL A 536 3.17 -6.99 -19.78
CA VAL A 536 2.77 -5.60 -19.57
C VAL A 536 1.66 -5.57 -18.54
N ASP A 537 1.91 -4.86 -17.45
CA ASP A 537 0.93 -4.58 -16.42
C ASP A 537 0.55 -3.09 -16.47
N CYS A 538 -0.72 -2.77 -16.26
CA CYS A 538 -1.22 -1.41 -16.14
C CYS A 538 -1.96 -1.28 -14.81
N ASP A 539 -1.50 -0.36 -13.93
CA ASP A 539 -2.06 -0.14 -12.59
C ASP A 539 -2.25 -1.43 -11.78
N GLY A 540 -1.21 -2.29 -11.81
CA GLY A 540 -1.19 -3.58 -11.11
C GLY A 540 -2.04 -4.68 -11.73
N ARG A 541 -2.69 -4.44 -12.88
CA ARG A 541 -3.44 -5.45 -13.64
C ARG A 541 -2.59 -5.98 -14.79
N SER A 542 -2.54 -7.29 -14.96
CA SER A 542 -1.89 -7.90 -16.12
C SER A 542 -2.70 -7.57 -17.38
N LEU A 543 -2.05 -6.88 -18.32
CA LEU A 543 -2.66 -6.45 -19.57
C LEU A 543 -2.26 -7.35 -20.73
N ILE A 544 -0.96 -7.59 -20.89
CA ILE A 544 -0.41 -8.38 -21.98
C ILE A 544 0.59 -9.39 -21.40
N ARG A 545 0.50 -10.62 -21.93
CA ARG A 545 1.52 -11.65 -21.72
C ARG A 545 1.80 -12.32 -23.07
N TRP A 546 3.02 -12.20 -23.56
CA TRP A 546 3.47 -12.81 -24.80
C TRP A 546 4.71 -13.66 -24.58
N THR A 547 4.73 -14.85 -25.15
CA THR A 547 5.86 -15.78 -25.14
C THR A 547 6.17 -16.20 -26.57
N GLY A 548 7.43 -16.09 -26.96
CA GLY A 548 7.82 -16.45 -28.32
C GLY A 548 9.31 -16.19 -28.63
N ASP A 549 9.70 -16.53 -29.87
CA ASP A 549 11.01 -16.18 -30.40
C ASP A 549 11.08 -14.67 -30.66
N THR A 550 12.16 -14.05 -30.26
CA THR A 550 12.41 -12.60 -30.42
C THR A 550 12.32 -12.15 -31.88
N LYS A 551 12.67 -13.03 -32.85
CA LYS A 551 12.60 -12.76 -34.28
C LYS A 551 11.20 -12.47 -34.81
N ARG A 552 10.18 -12.83 -34.05
CA ARG A 552 8.78 -12.56 -34.38
C ARG A 552 8.37 -11.11 -34.10
N LEU A 553 9.16 -10.39 -33.32
CA LEU A 553 8.92 -9.00 -32.96
C LEU A 553 9.67 -8.08 -33.93
N THR A 554 8.97 -7.11 -34.49
CA THR A 554 9.54 -6.09 -35.38
C THR A 554 8.99 -4.71 -35.03
N LEU A 555 9.75 -3.67 -35.38
CA LEU A 555 9.33 -2.28 -35.24
C LEU A 555 8.96 -1.74 -36.63
N SER A 556 7.77 -1.10 -36.74
CA SER A 556 7.39 -0.40 -37.96
C SER A 556 8.35 0.77 -38.25
N ASP A 557 8.66 1.00 -39.52
CA ASP A 557 9.45 2.14 -40.00
C ASP A 557 8.84 3.49 -39.59
N TYR A 558 7.54 3.53 -39.40
CA TYR A 558 6.85 4.72 -38.88
C TYR A 558 7.43 5.17 -37.52
N TRP A 559 7.88 4.22 -36.69
CA TRP A 559 8.46 4.46 -35.37
C TRP A 559 9.99 4.48 -35.35
N ALA A 560 10.63 4.65 -36.51
CA ALA A 560 12.08 4.75 -36.59
C ALA A 560 12.61 5.88 -35.69
N THR A 561 13.77 5.65 -35.07
CA THR A 561 14.50 6.58 -34.20
C THR A 561 15.89 6.85 -34.72
N LYS A 562 16.59 7.85 -34.17
CA LYS A 562 17.95 8.23 -34.60
C LYS A 562 18.99 7.12 -34.28
N HIS A 563 18.81 6.50 -33.11
CA HIS A 563 19.70 5.46 -32.59
C HIS A 563 18.93 4.17 -32.37
N ALA A 564 19.31 3.12 -33.05
CA ALA A 564 18.61 1.84 -33.01
C ALA A 564 18.66 1.16 -31.63
N ASP A 565 19.66 1.45 -30.83
CA ASP A 565 19.88 0.81 -29.52
C ASP A 565 19.16 1.53 -28.36
N ASN A 566 18.54 2.69 -28.61
CA ASN A 566 17.82 3.42 -27.59
C ASN A 566 16.37 2.95 -27.45
N LEU A 567 15.90 2.89 -26.21
CA LEU A 567 14.46 2.88 -25.91
C LEU A 567 13.86 4.22 -26.31
N PHE A 568 12.54 4.30 -26.45
CA PHE A 568 11.89 5.58 -26.69
C PHE A 568 10.48 5.65 -26.10
N LEU A 569 10.05 6.86 -25.79
CA LEU A 569 8.66 7.20 -25.52
C LEU A 569 8.04 7.78 -26.77
N GLY A 570 6.81 7.40 -27.05
CA GLY A 570 6.03 7.95 -28.14
C GLY A 570 4.59 8.24 -27.73
N VAL A 571 3.96 9.12 -28.47
CA VAL A 571 2.55 9.48 -28.27
C VAL A 571 1.82 9.64 -29.60
N TYR A 572 0.49 9.47 -29.56
CA TYR A 572 -0.34 9.57 -30.75
C TYR A 572 -1.56 10.46 -30.49
N ASP A 573 -1.45 11.75 -30.86
CA ASP A 573 -2.48 12.79 -30.72
C ASP A 573 -3.01 12.99 -29.26
N CYS A 574 -2.16 12.81 -28.29
CA CYS A 574 -2.47 13.04 -26.89
C CYS A 574 -1.22 13.55 -26.16
N ARG A 575 -1.36 14.57 -25.33
CA ARG A 575 -0.28 15.01 -24.44
C ARG A 575 -0.22 14.10 -23.23
N TYR A 576 1.01 13.73 -22.86
CA TYR A 576 1.29 12.99 -21.64
C TYR A 576 2.32 13.73 -20.79
N ARG A 577 2.14 13.71 -19.49
CA ARG A 577 3.19 13.95 -18.50
C ARG A 577 3.80 12.63 -18.08
N PHE A 578 5.11 12.52 -18.20
CA PHE A 578 5.88 11.38 -17.72
C PHE A 578 6.55 11.77 -16.40
N HIS A 579 6.02 11.27 -15.30
CA HIS A 579 6.50 11.56 -13.94
C HIS A 579 7.67 10.66 -13.53
N ARG A 580 7.75 9.48 -14.12
CA ARG A 580 8.84 8.52 -13.90
C ARG A 580 9.01 7.64 -15.12
N VAL A 581 10.27 7.41 -15.48
CA VAL A 581 10.66 6.38 -16.43
C VAL A 581 11.92 5.74 -15.88
N THR A 582 11.79 4.54 -15.33
CA THR A 582 12.90 3.84 -14.69
C THR A 582 13.09 2.47 -15.29
N LEU A 583 14.34 2.07 -15.45
CA LEU A 583 14.74 0.75 -15.91
C LEU A 583 15.51 0.03 -14.80
N THR A 584 15.11 -1.20 -14.53
CA THR A 584 15.77 -2.07 -13.54
C THR A 584 16.23 -3.35 -14.24
N PRO A 585 17.54 -3.66 -14.26
CA PRO A 585 18.02 -4.95 -14.74
C PRO A 585 17.43 -6.11 -13.96
N LEU A 586 17.01 -7.16 -14.65
CA LEU A 586 16.53 -8.39 -14.03
C LEU A 586 17.61 -9.49 -14.08
N LYS A 587 17.58 -10.40 -13.12
CA LYS A 587 18.39 -11.63 -13.21
C LYS A 587 17.75 -12.56 -14.22
N ASN A 588 18.57 -13.11 -15.11
CA ASN A 588 18.17 -14.16 -16.06
C ASN A 588 17.82 -15.46 -15.34
#